data_bbd0c860ee1a28c39c13cc2bdff05ad7
#
_entry.id   bbd0c860ee1a28c39c13cc2bdff05ad7
#
_cell.length_a   1.000
_cell.length_b   1.000
_cell.length_c   1.000
_cell.angle_alpha   90.00
_cell.angle_beta   90.00
_cell.angle_gamma   90.00
#
_symmetry.space_group_name_H-M   'P 1'
#
loop_
_entity.id
_entity.type
_entity.pdbx_description
1 polymer ?
#
loop_
_entity_poly.entity_id
_entity_poly.type
_entity_poly.pdbx_seq_one_letter_code
_entity_poly.pdbx_strand_id
1 'polypeptide(L)'
;VPKRATKRGAERTPIGGSYDVIICGASFAGLTVARQLAGSGARTLLLDRYEIGERQTSACGIPTSWLRAMGLEASARQEFHTLVIHTPHGTSRYKLPWSFTTFDYRELCDLLFADCDCEFETAAVSGRRAGEGDEIAVETDRGTVSAPLVVDALGWKRVLAGNAYQPPDAPLSRGLEVHPPGNGEDMEIWIDRRYVPAGYGWSFPARDEVRVGVGSFDPRFHVKRTTVLLAEDLGRDAVRYQGNWIPHKLRRATEDDVFFVGDSAGHCLPLTAEGIRTAFYFAIALGEELRAVVEGRKDRAAALRDYAAFSDAHEWKYRWMLRAQRTVPRLPARAQRAVIAAVGAESFVRWSFGHYLKIAPPEFAERYARIPSRAKAPAATAA
;
A
#
# COMPACT_ATOMS: atom_id res chain seq x y z
N VAL A 1 15.96 18.59 -3.82
CA VAL A 1 14.60 18.64 -4.37
C VAL A 1 14.50 17.54 -5.41
N PRO A 2 13.47 16.66 -5.34
CA PRO A 2 13.29 15.59 -6.32
C PRO A 2 13.16 16.16 -7.74
N LYS A 3 13.73 15.47 -8.71
CA LYS A 3 13.68 15.89 -10.12
C LYS A 3 12.77 14.96 -10.89
N ARG A 4 11.80 15.51 -11.59
CA ARG A 4 11.04 14.80 -12.61
C ARG A 4 11.73 15.00 -13.94
N ALA A 5 12.29 13.93 -14.52
CA ALA A 5 13.09 14.05 -15.72
C ALA A 5 12.24 14.12 -17.00
N THR A 6 11.14 13.36 -17.08
CA THR A 6 10.26 13.37 -18.25
C THR A 6 8.81 13.15 -17.88
N LYS A 7 7.93 13.72 -18.74
CA LYS A 7 6.51 13.42 -18.71
C LYS A 7 6.23 12.16 -19.55
N ARG A 8 5.14 11.48 -19.26
CA ARG A 8 4.61 10.40 -20.07
C ARG A 8 4.21 10.90 -21.46
N GLY A 9 4.64 10.25 -22.52
CA GLY A 9 4.26 10.63 -23.91
C GLY A 9 5.36 10.38 -24.94
N ALA A 10 5.19 10.98 -26.13
CA ALA A 10 6.03 10.77 -27.32
C ALA A 10 7.48 11.29 -27.18
N GLU A 11 7.72 12.26 -26.31
CA GLU A 11 9.04 12.91 -26.12
C GLU A 11 9.89 12.20 -25.06
N ARG A 12 9.72 10.89 -24.87
CA ARG A 12 10.46 10.12 -23.88
C ARG A 12 11.88 9.85 -24.34
N THR A 13 12.84 10.36 -23.61
CA THR A 13 14.26 10.12 -23.88
C THR A 13 14.70 8.75 -23.31
N PRO A 14 15.67 8.07 -23.91
CA PRO A 14 16.30 6.90 -23.30
C PRO A 14 16.83 7.20 -21.91
N ILE A 15 16.76 6.21 -21.01
CA ILE A 15 17.38 6.26 -19.69
C ILE A 15 18.50 5.22 -19.60
N GLY A 16 19.51 5.51 -18.79
CA GLY A 16 20.65 4.64 -18.60
C GLY A 16 21.53 5.10 -17.44
N GLY A 17 22.61 4.36 -17.22
CA GLY A 17 23.59 4.68 -16.18
C GLY A 17 23.44 3.84 -14.92
N SER A 18 24.39 4.04 -14.01
CA SER A 18 24.47 3.34 -12.72
C SER A 18 24.07 4.28 -11.57
N TYR A 19 23.42 3.71 -10.57
CA TYR A 19 22.93 4.38 -9.36
C TYR A 19 23.38 3.58 -8.13
N ASP A 20 23.30 4.16 -6.95
CA ASP A 20 23.52 3.42 -5.70
C ASP A 20 22.28 2.61 -5.33
N VAL A 21 21.09 3.17 -5.58
CA VAL A 21 19.79 2.52 -5.29
C VAL A 21 18.80 2.77 -6.44
N ILE A 22 18.15 1.71 -6.91
CA ILE A 22 16.99 1.80 -7.81
C ILE A 22 15.75 1.32 -7.08
N ILE A 23 14.70 2.14 -7.05
CA ILE A 23 13.40 1.83 -6.48
C ILE A 23 12.37 1.77 -7.60
N CYS A 24 11.80 0.60 -7.83
CA CYS A 24 10.80 0.36 -8.86
C CYS A 24 9.39 0.41 -8.25
N GLY A 25 8.60 1.45 -8.60
CA GLY A 25 7.25 1.73 -8.09
C GLY A 25 7.21 2.96 -7.19
N ALA A 26 6.43 3.98 -7.58
CA ALA A 26 6.32 5.29 -6.90
C ALA A 26 4.93 5.49 -6.26
N SER A 27 4.48 4.50 -5.50
CA SER A 27 3.31 4.60 -4.61
C SER A 27 3.77 4.52 -3.14
N PHE A 28 2.89 4.21 -2.22
CA PHE A 28 3.11 4.24 -0.76
C PHE A 28 4.45 3.64 -0.32
N ALA A 29 4.76 2.40 -0.74
CA ALA A 29 5.96 1.70 -0.32
C ALA A 29 7.23 2.30 -0.93
N GLY A 30 7.28 2.47 -2.25
CA GLY A 30 8.47 2.98 -2.92
C GLY A 30 8.81 4.42 -2.54
N LEU A 31 7.80 5.30 -2.45
CA LEU A 31 7.99 6.68 -1.98
C LEU A 31 8.48 6.72 -0.53
N THR A 32 8.00 5.82 0.34
CA THR A 32 8.48 5.74 1.72
C THR A 32 9.93 5.28 1.79
N VAL A 33 10.34 4.30 0.97
CA VAL A 33 11.75 3.89 0.89
C VAL A 33 12.62 5.04 0.38
N ALA A 34 12.20 5.73 -0.68
CA ALA A 34 12.93 6.88 -1.22
C ALA A 34 13.09 8.01 -0.20
N ARG A 35 12.02 8.31 0.56
CA ARG A 35 12.05 9.28 1.66
C ARG A 35 13.06 8.89 2.76
N GLN A 36 13.15 7.59 3.12
CA GLN A 36 14.11 7.12 4.12
C GLN A 36 15.57 7.27 3.68
N LEU A 37 15.83 7.31 2.38
CA LEU A 37 17.16 7.54 1.81
C LEU A 37 17.52 9.02 1.65
N ALA A 38 16.56 9.93 1.88
CA ALA A 38 16.80 11.36 1.73
C ALA A 38 17.96 11.85 2.63
N GLY A 39 18.92 12.56 2.03
CA GLY A 39 20.11 13.07 2.72
C GLY A 39 21.16 12.02 3.09
N SER A 40 21.05 10.77 2.62
CA SER A 40 22.09 9.74 2.79
C SER A 40 23.31 9.96 1.88
N GLY A 41 23.17 10.79 0.85
CA GLY A 41 24.18 10.97 -0.18
C GLY A 41 24.11 9.97 -1.32
N ALA A 42 23.24 8.95 -1.23
CA ALA A 42 23.04 7.96 -2.30
C ALA A 42 22.45 8.59 -3.55
N ARG A 43 22.99 8.23 -4.71
CA ARG A 43 22.35 8.51 -5.99
C ARG A 43 21.21 7.52 -6.18
N THR A 44 19.98 7.95 -5.87
CA THR A 44 18.77 7.13 -5.91
C THR A 44 17.94 7.44 -7.14
N LEU A 45 17.52 6.40 -7.88
CA LEU A 45 16.55 6.48 -8.97
C LEU A 45 15.22 5.85 -8.54
N LEU A 46 14.14 6.61 -8.67
CA LEU A 46 12.77 6.14 -8.48
C LEU A 46 12.08 6.00 -9.86
N LEU A 47 11.54 4.82 -10.14
CA LEU A 47 10.89 4.51 -11.41
C LEU A 47 9.41 4.19 -11.21
N ASP A 48 8.53 4.73 -12.05
CA ASP A 48 7.14 4.28 -12.18
C ASP A 48 6.66 4.48 -13.62
N ARG A 49 5.69 3.69 -14.04
CA ARG A 49 5.04 3.87 -15.36
C ARG A 49 4.08 5.06 -15.41
N TYR A 50 3.73 5.63 -14.27
CA TYR A 50 2.84 6.77 -14.10
C TYR A 50 3.57 7.93 -13.41
N GLU A 51 3.06 9.15 -13.58
CA GLU A 51 3.47 10.29 -12.76
C GLU A 51 3.10 10.08 -11.29
N ILE A 52 3.79 10.77 -10.39
CA ILE A 52 3.51 10.71 -8.96
C ILE A 52 2.04 11.04 -8.69
N GLY A 53 1.37 10.15 -7.97
CA GLY A 53 -0.04 10.33 -7.63
C GLY A 53 -1.04 10.31 -8.80
N GLU A 54 -0.61 9.98 -10.03
CA GLU A 54 -1.49 9.98 -11.21
C GLU A 54 -2.59 8.93 -11.11
N ARG A 55 -2.28 7.75 -10.57
CA ARG A 55 -3.22 6.63 -10.56
C ARG A 55 -3.44 6.07 -9.18
N GLN A 56 -4.56 6.39 -8.59
CA GLN A 56 -5.02 5.80 -7.35
C GLN A 56 -5.27 4.29 -7.52
N THR A 57 -4.85 3.50 -6.55
CA THR A 57 -4.95 2.03 -6.57
C THR A 57 -5.60 1.43 -5.33
N SER A 58 -6.17 2.28 -4.45
CA SER A 58 -6.71 1.89 -3.15
C SER A 58 -7.89 2.77 -2.76
N ALA A 59 -8.76 2.29 -1.87
CA ALA A 59 -9.81 3.08 -1.22
C ALA A 59 -9.26 4.21 -0.32
N CYS A 60 -7.96 4.25 -0.11
CA CYS A 60 -7.25 5.32 0.59
C CYS A 60 -7.79 5.62 1.98
N GLY A 61 -7.86 4.58 2.82
CA GLY A 61 -8.18 4.69 4.23
C GLY A 61 -7.07 4.12 5.10
N ILE A 62 -6.78 4.77 6.24
CA ILE A 62 -5.70 4.41 7.16
C ILE A 62 -6.05 4.85 8.60
N PRO A 63 -5.56 4.17 9.66
CA PRO A 63 -5.62 4.73 11.01
C PRO A 63 -4.99 6.12 11.07
N THR A 64 -5.72 7.09 11.60
CA THR A 64 -5.34 8.52 11.62
C THR A 64 -3.97 8.75 12.25
N SER A 65 -3.63 7.94 13.27
CA SER A 65 -2.32 8.00 13.93
C SER A 65 -1.13 7.78 12.98
N TRP A 66 -1.31 7.00 11.92
CA TRP A 66 -0.28 6.81 10.90
C TRP A 66 -0.06 8.04 10.03
N LEU A 67 -1.13 8.74 9.61
CA LEU A 67 -0.98 10.00 8.86
C LEU A 67 -0.23 11.03 9.71
N ARG A 68 -0.56 11.12 11.01
CA ARG A 68 0.12 12.03 11.96
C ARG A 68 1.58 11.66 12.14
N ALA A 69 1.87 10.38 12.42
CA ALA A 69 3.24 9.93 12.62
C ALA A 69 4.14 10.12 11.39
N MET A 70 3.55 10.08 10.20
CA MET A 70 4.26 10.29 8.92
C MET A 70 4.32 11.77 8.49
N GLY A 71 3.60 12.69 9.16
CA GLY A 71 3.48 14.10 8.76
C GLY A 71 2.67 14.28 7.48
N LEU A 72 1.64 13.46 7.27
CA LEU A 72 0.83 13.40 6.05
C LEU A 72 -0.60 13.89 6.25
N GLU A 73 -0.91 14.58 7.36
CA GLU A 73 -2.26 15.02 7.72
C GLU A 73 -2.88 15.97 6.69
N ALA A 74 -2.08 16.71 5.95
CA ALA A 74 -2.59 17.60 4.90
C ALA A 74 -3.39 16.85 3.84
N SER A 75 -3.07 15.56 3.59
CA SER A 75 -3.82 14.72 2.65
C SER A 75 -5.15 14.21 3.19
N ALA A 76 -5.48 14.42 4.48
CA ALA A 76 -6.68 13.90 5.10
C ALA A 76 -7.97 14.48 4.47
N ARG A 77 -8.91 13.58 4.13
CA ARG A 77 -10.23 13.96 3.62
C ARG A 77 -11.28 13.93 4.72
N GLN A 78 -11.47 12.80 5.37
CA GLN A 78 -12.50 12.63 6.43
C GLN A 78 -12.04 11.64 7.49
N GLU A 79 -12.27 11.98 8.75
CA GLU A 79 -11.93 11.17 9.93
C GLU A 79 -13.19 10.50 10.50
N PHE A 80 -13.07 9.23 10.89
CA PHE A 80 -14.14 8.38 11.39
C PHE A 80 -13.79 7.77 12.74
N HIS A 81 -14.79 7.76 13.63
CA HIS A 81 -14.72 7.12 14.94
C HIS A 81 -15.64 5.90 15.06
N THR A 82 -16.41 5.63 14.00
CA THR A 82 -17.38 4.54 13.95
C THR A 82 -17.18 3.71 12.70
N LEU A 83 -17.23 2.39 12.87
CA LEU A 83 -17.33 1.41 11.80
C LEU A 83 -18.69 0.74 11.86
N VAL A 84 -19.41 0.73 10.75
CA VAL A 84 -20.72 0.08 10.63
C VAL A 84 -20.58 -1.18 9.79
N ILE A 85 -21.04 -2.30 10.31
CA ILE A 85 -21.05 -3.58 9.58
C ILE A 85 -22.47 -4.03 9.34
N HIS A 86 -22.85 -4.13 8.09
CA HIS A 86 -24.14 -4.64 7.61
C HIS A 86 -24.06 -6.12 7.27
N THR A 87 -25.08 -6.85 7.66
CA THR A 87 -25.31 -8.24 7.27
C THR A 87 -26.77 -8.43 6.88
N PRO A 88 -27.17 -9.52 6.17
CA PRO A 88 -28.57 -9.79 5.87
C PRO A 88 -29.48 -9.91 7.10
N HIS A 89 -28.90 -10.08 8.30
CA HIS A 89 -29.62 -10.30 9.55
C HIS A 89 -29.50 -9.12 10.54
N GLY A 90 -29.01 -7.96 10.09
CA GLY A 90 -28.93 -6.73 10.88
C GLY A 90 -27.56 -6.08 10.85
N THR A 91 -27.50 -4.91 11.47
CA THR A 91 -26.37 -4.00 11.49
C THR A 91 -25.73 -3.94 12.87
N SER A 92 -24.41 -3.79 12.90
CA SER A 92 -23.63 -3.50 14.12
C SER A 92 -22.81 -2.22 13.92
N ARG A 93 -22.80 -1.36 14.94
CA ARG A 93 -22.00 -0.14 14.99
C ARG A 93 -20.90 -0.31 16.03
N TYR A 94 -19.67 -0.10 15.64
CA TYR A 94 -18.51 -0.19 16.52
C TYR A 94 -17.90 1.18 16.72
N LYS A 95 -17.86 1.64 17.97
CA LYS A 95 -17.05 2.80 18.34
C LYS A 95 -15.59 2.34 18.32
N LEU A 96 -14.81 2.87 17.39
CA LEU A 96 -13.41 2.53 17.27
C LEU A 96 -12.60 3.10 18.46
N PRO A 97 -11.60 2.37 18.97
CA PRO A 97 -10.73 2.87 20.04
C PRO A 97 -9.68 3.88 19.55
N TRP A 98 -9.60 4.05 18.24
CA TRP A 98 -8.77 5.01 17.49
C TRP A 98 -9.51 5.40 16.22
N SER A 99 -9.17 6.54 15.65
CA SER A 99 -9.85 7.02 14.45
C SER A 99 -9.22 6.46 13.16
N PHE A 100 -10.03 6.41 12.13
CA PHE A 100 -9.63 6.03 10.79
C PHE A 100 -9.88 7.21 9.84
N THR A 101 -8.99 7.46 8.89
CA THR A 101 -9.08 8.62 7.99
C THR A 101 -9.02 8.17 6.54
N THR A 102 -9.97 8.62 5.72
CA THR A 102 -9.81 8.61 4.27
C THR A 102 -8.98 9.81 3.84
N PHE A 103 -8.15 9.64 2.81
CA PHE A 103 -7.21 10.67 2.36
C PHE A 103 -7.19 10.81 0.84
N ASP A 104 -6.64 11.91 0.35
CA ASP A 104 -6.36 12.13 -1.07
C ASP A 104 -5.10 11.39 -1.48
N TYR A 105 -5.22 10.51 -2.48
CA TYR A 105 -4.10 9.69 -2.95
C TYR A 105 -2.97 10.52 -3.55
N ARG A 106 -3.32 11.47 -4.41
CA ARG A 106 -2.35 12.32 -5.10
C ARG A 106 -1.60 13.20 -4.11
N GLU A 107 -2.34 13.87 -3.25
CA GLU A 107 -1.77 14.76 -2.24
C GLU A 107 -0.83 14.00 -1.29
N LEU A 108 -1.21 12.81 -0.85
CA LEU A 108 -0.33 11.97 -0.02
C LEU A 108 0.96 11.58 -0.76
N CYS A 109 0.86 11.15 -2.02
CA CYS A 109 2.02 10.80 -2.82
C CYS A 109 2.92 12.02 -3.08
N ASP A 110 2.34 13.19 -3.35
CA ASP A 110 3.09 14.43 -3.54
C ASP A 110 3.79 14.88 -2.25
N LEU A 111 3.16 14.73 -1.08
CA LEU A 111 3.78 15.00 0.23
C LEU A 111 4.97 14.07 0.50
N LEU A 112 4.82 12.78 0.27
CA LEU A 112 5.92 11.82 0.41
C LEU A 112 7.07 12.15 -0.54
N PHE A 113 6.76 12.47 -1.80
CA PHE A 113 7.76 12.75 -2.81
C PHE A 113 8.49 14.07 -2.55
N ALA A 114 7.82 15.07 -1.97
CA ALA A 114 8.44 16.34 -1.61
C ALA A 114 9.59 16.19 -0.62
N ASP A 115 9.56 15.16 0.20
CA ASP A 115 10.61 14.83 1.18
C ASP A 115 11.69 13.89 0.62
N CYS A 116 11.59 13.42 -0.64
CA CYS A 116 12.57 12.54 -1.26
C CYS A 116 13.74 13.34 -1.85
N ASP A 117 14.93 12.75 -1.78
CA ASP A 117 16.15 13.23 -2.44
C ASP A 117 16.57 12.22 -3.50
N CYS A 118 15.81 12.13 -4.59
CA CYS A 118 15.99 11.14 -5.65
C CYS A 118 15.69 11.70 -7.03
N GLU A 119 16.25 11.08 -8.06
CA GLU A 119 15.83 11.25 -9.45
C GLU A 119 14.54 10.45 -9.67
N PHE A 120 13.57 11.00 -10.39
CA PHE A 120 12.34 10.30 -10.76
C PHE A 120 12.17 10.25 -12.27
N GLU A 121 11.93 9.04 -12.79
CA GLU A 121 11.67 8.80 -14.21
C GLU A 121 10.38 8.01 -14.43
N THR A 122 9.56 8.46 -15.37
CA THR A 122 8.41 7.68 -15.82
C THR A 122 8.85 6.60 -16.79
N ALA A 123 8.99 5.37 -16.30
CA ALA A 123 9.36 4.20 -17.13
C ALA A 123 8.62 2.95 -16.65
N ALA A 124 8.21 2.10 -17.58
CA ALA A 124 7.60 0.82 -17.25
C ALA A 124 8.70 -0.24 -17.09
N VAL A 125 8.90 -0.70 -15.87
CA VAL A 125 9.84 -1.79 -15.57
C VAL A 125 9.25 -3.10 -16.09
N SER A 126 10.06 -3.85 -16.83
CA SER A 126 9.67 -5.13 -17.46
C SER A 126 10.39 -6.35 -16.87
N GLY A 127 11.54 -6.16 -16.23
CA GLY A 127 12.33 -7.26 -15.68
C GLY A 127 13.68 -6.81 -15.16
N ARG A 128 14.53 -7.80 -14.88
CA ARG A 128 15.92 -7.60 -14.48
C ARG A 128 16.83 -8.66 -15.07
N ARG A 129 18.13 -8.37 -15.10
CA ARG A 129 19.21 -9.31 -15.39
C ARG A 129 20.44 -8.99 -14.56
N ALA A 130 21.43 -9.87 -14.58
CA ALA A 130 22.72 -9.56 -13.99
C ALA A 130 23.35 -8.34 -14.68
N GLY A 131 23.88 -7.42 -13.89
CA GLY A 131 24.66 -6.26 -14.33
C GLY A 131 26.16 -6.56 -14.35
N GLU A 132 26.98 -5.52 -14.32
CA GLU A 132 28.44 -5.65 -14.17
C GLU A 132 28.79 -5.78 -12.68
N GLY A 133 29.69 -6.69 -12.34
CA GLY A 133 30.06 -6.94 -10.94
C GLY A 133 28.87 -7.36 -10.09
N ASP A 134 28.65 -6.62 -9.00
CA ASP A 134 27.54 -6.85 -8.06
C ASP A 134 26.27 -6.08 -8.39
N GLU A 135 26.20 -5.42 -9.56
CA GLU A 135 25.02 -4.65 -9.96
C GLU A 135 23.91 -5.54 -10.52
N ILE A 136 22.68 -5.08 -10.37
CA ILE A 136 21.48 -5.60 -10.99
C ILE A 136 21.03 -4.62 -12.06
N ALA A 137 20.91 -5.08 -13.30
CA ALA A 137 20.41 -4.30 -14.41
C ALA A 137 18.89 -4.42 -14.46
N VAL A 138 18.18 -3.29 -14.29
CA VAL A 138 16.72 -3.16 -14.37
C VAL A 138 16.34 -2.74 -15.79
N GLU A 139 15.49 -3.53 -16.42
CA GLU A 139 15.01 -3.32 -17.78
C GLU A 139 13.72 -2.51 -17.79
N THR A 140 13.65 -1.50 -18.64
CA THR A 140 12.48 -0.63 -18.80
C THR A 140 12.13 -0.44 -20.28
N ASP A 141 10.95 0.11 -20.55
CA ASP A 141 10.52 0.51 -21.89
C ASP A 141 11.29 1.73 -22.45
N ARG A 142 12.27 2.27 -21.68
CA ARG A 142 13.09 3.42 -22.08
C ARG A 142 14.59 3.15 -22.04
N GLY A 143 15.01 1.94 -21.67
CA GLY A 143 16.40 1.56 -21.56
C GLY A 143 16.69 0.74 -20.30
N THR A 144 17.96 0.56 -20.01
CA THR A 144 18.44 -0.24 -18.87
C THR A 144 19.22 0.67 -17.91
N VAL A 145 18.94 0.53 -16.63
CA VAL A 145 19.66 1.20 -15.54
C VAL A 145 20.18 0.15 -14.56
N SER A 146 21.26 0.41 -13.87
CA SER A 146 21.85 -0.58 -12.96
C SER A 146 22.17 -0.01 -11.58
N ALA A 147 22.11 -0.86 -10.55
CA ALA A 147 22.50 -0.54 -9.19
C ALA A 147 22.83 -1.80 -8.39
N PRO A 148 23.68 -1.71 -7.36
CA PRO A 148 23.89 -2.79 -6.40
C PRO A 148 22.67 -3.00 -5.48
N LEU A 149 21.85 -1.97 -5.23
CA LEU A 149 20.66 -2.05 -4.39
C LEU A 149 19.40 -1.80 -5.22
N VAL A 150 18.57 -2.82 -5.38
CA VAL A 150 17.33 -2.77 -6.18
C VAL A 150 16.13 -3.16 -5.35
N VAL A 151 15.08 -2.34 -5.42
CA VAL A 151 13.81 -2.53 -4.71
C VAL A 151 12.65 -2.72 -5.69
N ASP A 152 11.90 -3.80 -5.55
CA ASP A 152 10.61 -4.02 -6.21
C ASP A 152 9.47 -3.55 -5.29
N ALA A 153 8.89 -2.40 -5.61
CA ALA A 153 7.65 -1.86 -5.05
C ALA A 153 6.54 -1.76 -6.12
N LEU A 154 6.61 -2.60 -7.18
CA LEU A 154 5.72 -2.59 -8.36
C LEU A 154 4.36 -3.24 -8.10
N GLY A 155 4.06 -3.55 -6.86
CA GLY A 155 2.77 -4.07 -6.44
C GLY A 155 2.61 -5.57 -6.70
N TRP A 156 1.39 -6.02 -6.82
CA TRP A 156 1.03 -7.44 -6.80
C TRP A 156 1.74 -8.33 -7.84
N LYS A 157 2.15 -7.75 -8.95
CA LYS A 157 2.86 -8.48 -10.05
C LYS A 157 4.23 -8.97 -9.65
N ARG A 158 4.93 -8.28 -8.74
CA ARG A 158 6.29 -8.65 -8.30
C ARG A 158 7.22 -8.85 -9.51
N VAL A 159 7.37 -7.81 -10.31
CA VAL A 159 7.96 -7.87 -11.67
C VAL A 159 9.42 -8.34 -11.66
N LEU A 160 10.18 -8.01 -10.63
CA LEU A 160 11.60 -8.36 -10.53
C LEU A 160 11.85 -9.73 -9.90
N ALA A 161 10.82 -10.50 -9.55
CA ALA A 161 11.00 -11.89 -9.09
C ALA A 161 11.22 -12.85 -10.25
N GLY A 162 11.92 -13.96 -9.99
CA GLY A 162 12.19 -14.98 -10.99
C GLY A 162 10.95 -15.76 -11.46
N ASN A 163 9.85 -15.73 -10.71
CA ASN A 163 8.61 -16.44 -11.01
C ASN A 163 7.46 -15.49 -11.30
N ALA A 164 6.76 -15.71 -12.43
CA ALA A 164 5.56 -14.96 -12.77
C ALA A 164 4.45 -15.22 -11.75
N TYR A 165 3.93 -14.14 -11.16
CA TYR A 165 2.81 -14.17 -10.23
C TYR A 165 1.56 -13.67 -10.93
N GLN A 166 0.74 -14.60 -11.43
CA GLN A 166 -0.41 -14.29 -12.28
C GLN A 166 -1.73 -14.83 -11.72
N PRO A 167 -2.84 -14.04 -11.76
CA PRO A 167 -4.16 -14.59 -11.55
C PRO A 167 -4.55 -15.53 -12.72
N PRO A 168 -5.50 -16.47 -12.53
CA PRO A 168 -6.33 -16.63 -11.33
C PRO A 168 -5.74 -17.55 -10.25
N ASP A 169 -4.58 -18.17 -10.47
CA ASP A 169 -4.05 -19.23 -9.61
C ASP A 169 -3.18 -18.70 -8.45
N ALA A 170 -2.76 -17.46 -8.56
CA ALA A 170 -2.04 -16.79 -7.49
C ALA A 170 -2.96 -16.52 -6.27
N PRO A 171 -2.41 -16.50 -5.02
CA PRO A 171 -3.18 -16.19 -3.82
C PRO A 171 -3.46 -14.68 -3.74
N LEU A 172 -4.39 -14.23 -4.56
CA LEU A 172 -4.83 -12.85 -4.71
C LEU A 172 -6.31 -12.70 -4.34
N SER A 173 -6.64 -11.57 -3.77
CA SER A 173 -7.99 -11.00 -3.72
C SER A 173 -8.16 -10.02 -4.88
N ARG A 174 -9.40 -9.68 -5.20
CA ARG A 174 -9.73 -8.73 -6.25
C ARG A 174 -10.66 -7.66 -5.71
N GLY A 175 -10.30 -6.40 -5.87
CA GLY A 175 -11.11 -5.25 -5.49
C GLY A 175 -11.48 -4.38 -6.68
N LEU A 176 -12.69 -3.82 -6.66
CA LEU A 176 -13.14 -2.78 -7.56
C LEU A 176 -14.01 -1.80 -6.80
N GLU A 177 -13.83 -0.53 -7.05
CA GLU A 177 -14.67 0.53 -6.48
C GLU A 177 -15.04 1.58 -7.53
N VAL A 178 -16.05 2.37 -7.19
CA VAL A 178 -16.51 3.55 -7.91
C VAL A 178 -16.45 4.75 -6.98
N HIS A 179 -16.28 5.95 -7.55
CA HIS A 179 -16.12 7.19 -6.80
C HIS A 179 -17.21 8.21 -7.19
N PRO A 180 -18.49 7.97 -6.90
CA PRO A 180 -19.54 8.97 -7.11
C PRO A 180 -19.32 10.20 -6.23
N PRO A 181 -19.79 11.38 -6.67
CA PRO A 181 -19.91 12.55 -5.81
C PRO A 181 -20.90 12.25 -4.68
N GLY A 182 -20.66 12.84 -3.52
CA GLY A 182 -21.53 12.71 -2.38
C GLY A 182 -20.79 12.73 -1.06
N ASN A 183 -21.54 12.55 0.03
CA ASN A 183 -21.05 12.55 1.39
C ASN A 183 -21.61 11.35 2.18
N GLY A 184 -21.14 11.16 3.39
CA GLY A 184 -21.59 10.17 4.35
C GLY A 184 -20.91 10.41 5.70
N GLU A 185 -21.47 9.85 6.76
CA GLU A 185 -21.00 10.07 8.13
C GLU A 185 -20.15 8.92 8.67
N ASP A 186 -20.43 7.70 8.21
CA ASP A 186 -19.80 6.49 8.73
C ASP A 186 -18.96 5.76 7.67
N MET A 187 -17.95 5.05 8.12
CA MET A 187 -17.35 3.97 7.36
C MET A 187 -18.24 2.73 7.45
N GLU A 188 -18.65 2.24 6.29
CA GLU A 188 -19.59 1.12 6.23
C GLU A 188 -19.01 -0.07 5.48
N ILE A 189 -19.28 -1.28 5.98
CA ILE A 189 -18.90 -2.56 5.39
C ILE A 189 -20.12 -3.47 5.28
N TRP A 190 -20.27 -4.15 4.13
CA TRP A 190 -21.30 -5.15 3.89
C TRP A 190 -20.70 -6.54 3.83
N ILE A 191 -21.08 -7.42 4.75
CA ILE A 191 -20.79 -8.85 4.73
C ILE A 191 -22.07 -9.55 4.28
N ASP A 192 -22.29 -9.56 2.96
CA ASP A 192 -23.50 -10.08 2.35
C ASP A 192 -23.15 -10.84 1.05
N ARG A 193 -23.62 -12.10 0.97
CA ARG A 193 -23.41 -12.94 -0.21
C ARG A 193 -24.14 -12.44 -1.46
N ARG A 194 -25.10 -11.53 -1.32
CA ARG A 194 -25.74 -10.83 -2.43
C ARG A 194 -24.71 -10.07 -3.27
N TYR A 195 -23.70 -9.48 -2.64
CA TYR A 195 -22.62 -8.76 -3.30
C TYR A 195 -21.42 -9.65 -3.58
N VAL A 196 -21.03 -10.49 -2.63
CA VAL A 196 -19.84 -11.34 -2.79
C VAL A 196 -19.94 -12.60 -1.92
N PRO A 197 -19.71 -13.79 -2.49
CA PRO A 197 -19.76 -15.05 -1.73
C PRO A 197 -18.69 -15.14 -0.64
N ALA A 198 -17.49 -14.60 -0.90
CA ALA A 198 -16.35 -14.58 0.01
C ALA A 198 -15.60 -13.26 -0.15
N GLY A 199 -15.81 -12.34 0.77
CA GLY A 199 -15.31 -10.98 0.72
C GLY A 199 -16.23 -10.00 1.44
N TYR A 200 -16.22 -8.76 1.03
CA TYR A 200 -17.10 -7.73 1.58
C TYR A 200 -17.25 -6.55 0.60
N GLY A 201 -18.35 -5.80 0.76
CA GLY A 201 -18.53 -4.48 0.16
C GLY A 201 -18.16 -3.38 1.14
N TRP A 202 -17.90 -2.19 0.64
CA TRP A 202 -17.63 -1.00 1.47
C TRP A 202 -18.21 0.26 0.89
N SER A 203 -18.44 1.25 1.75
CA SER A 203 -18.73 2.64 1.42
C SER A 203 -17.92 3.52 2.37
N PHE A 204 -16.91 4.20 1.83
CA PHE A 204 -16.00 5.05 2.58
C PHE A 204 -16.10 6.49 2.09
N PRO A 205 -16.78 7.36 2.83
CA PRO A 205 -16.87 8.76 2.48
C PRO A 205 -15.51 9.46 2.52
N ALA A 206 -15.31 10.41 1.61
CA ALA A 206 -14.10 11.22 1.51
C ALA A 206 -14.46 12.68 1.18
N ARG A 207 -15.25 13.31 2.03
CA ARG A 207 -15.86 14.64 1.94
C ARG A 207 -16.91 14.73 0.81
N ASP A 208 -16.48 15.11 -0.40
CA ASP A 208 -17.30 15.38 -1.58
C ASP A 208 -17.45 14.18 -2.52
N GLU A 209 -16.82 13.06 -2.18
CA GLU A 209 -16.98 11.78 -2.87
C GLU A 209 -17.20 10.64 -1.87
N VAL A 210 -17.77 9.54 -2.37
CA VAL A 210 -17.90 8.29 -1.62
C VAL A 210 -17.24 7.16 -2.42
N ARG A 211 -16.39 6.38 -1.78
CA ARG A 211 -15.69 5.24 -2.39
C ARG A 211 -16.47 3.98 -2.10
N VAL A 212 -17.28 3.56 -3.07
CA VAL A 212 -18.14 2.37 -2.96
C VAL A 212 -17.53 1.22 -3.73
N GLY A 213 -17.27 0.11 -3.06
CA GLY A 213 -16.62 -1.01 -3.71
C GLY A 213 -16.98 -2.39 -3.18
N VAL A 214 -16.54 -3.41 -3.92
CA VAL A 214 -16.64 -4.81 -3.54
C VAL A 214 -15.29 -5.48 -3.71
N GLY A 215 -14.86 -6.21 -2.69
CA GLY A 215 -13.67 -7.04 -2.67
C GLY A 215 -14.01 -8.52 -2.56
N SER A 216 -13.41 -9.35 -3.42
CA SER A 216 -13.52 -10.80 -3.36
C SER A 216 -12.21 -11.43 -2.95
N PHE A 217 -12.26 -12.37 -2.01
CA PHE A 217 -11.13 -13.23 -1.65
C PHE A 217 -10.88 -14.35 -2.67
N ASP A 218 -11.82 -14.58 -3.59
CA ASP A 218 -11.66 -15.47 -4.73
C ASP A 218 -11.33 -14.64 -5.98
N PRO A 219 -10.12 -14.79 -6.58
CA PRO A 219 -9.72 -14.04 -7.77
C PRO A 219 -10.58 -14.35 -9.00
N ARG A 220 -11.30 -15.48 -9.01
CA ARG A 220 -12.18 -15.89 -10.12
C ARG A 220 -13.53 -15.18 -10.10
N PHE A 221 -13.92 -14.63 -8.94
CA PHE A 221 -15.19 -13.91 -8.83
C PHE A 221 -15.08 -12.50 -9.42
N HIS A 222 -15.92 -12.19 -10.41
CA HIS A 222 -15.95 -10.90 -11.09
C HIS A 222 -16.75 -9.86 -10.31
N VAL A 223 -16.06 -8.95 -9.64
CA VAL A 223 -16.66 -7.96 -8.73
C VAL A 223 -17.38 -6.79 -9.40
N LYS A 224 -17.20 -6.55 -10.72
CA LYS A 224 -17.75 -5.36 -11.39
C LYS A 224 -19.28 -5.24 -11.25
N ARG A 225 -20.01 -6.32 -11.57
CA ARG A 225 -21.47 -6.31 -11.50
C ARG A 225 -21.98 -6.02 -10.08
N THR A 226 -21.34 -6.62 -9.10
CA THR A 226 -21.76 -6.47 -7.70
C THR A 226 -21.31 -5.16 -7.07
N THR A 227 -20.22 -4.55 -7.57
CA THR A 227 -19.85 -3.18 -7.21
C THR A 227 -20.91 -2.19 -7.71
N VAL A 228 -21.36 -2.33 -8.96
CA VAL A 228 -22.45 -1.51 -9.50
C VAL A 228 -23.73 -1.71 -8.70
N LEU A 229 -24.09 -2.97 -8.41
CA LEU A 229 -25.27 -3.29 -7.60
C LEU A 229 -25.24 -2.64 -6.21
N LEU A 230 -24.07 -2.68 -5.53
CA LEU A 230 -23.93 -2.03 -4.22
C LEU A 230 -24.07 -0.51 -4.34
N ALA A 231 -23.48 0.10 -5.37
CA ALA A 231 -23.62 1.53 -5.59
C ALA A 231 -25.09 1.92 -5.84
N GLU A 232 -25.80 1.18 -6.70
CA GLU A 232 -27.23 1.36 -6.99
C GLU A 232 -28.10 1.21 -5.73
N ASP A 233 -27.86 0.18 -4.90
CA ASP A 233 -28.58 -0.03 -3.63
C ASP A 233 -28.36 1.13 -2.63
N LEU A 234 -27.22 1.84 -2.74
CA LEU A 234 -26.91 3.03 -1.97
C LEU A 234 -27.38 4.35 -2.65
N GLY A 235 -28.10 4.26 -3.77
CA GLY A 235 -28.54 5.43 -4.55
C GLY A 235 -27.39 6.25 -5.13
N ARG A 236 -26.28 5.58 -5.52
CA ARG A 236 -25.07 6.19 -6.03
C ARG A 236 -24.80 5.78 -7.48
N ASP A 237 -24.25 6.70 -8.27
CA ASP A 237 -23.83 6.41 -9.64
C ASP A 237 -22.54 5.58 -9.67
N ALA A 238 -22.48 4.59 -10.56
CA ALA A 238 -21.28 3.79 -10.76
C ALA A 238 -20.31 4.48 -11.75
N VAL A 239 -19.57 5.47 -11.25
CA VAL A 239 -18.65 6.32 -12.03
C VAL A 239 -17.22 6.25 -11.49
N ARG A 240 -16.24 6.64 -12.30
CA ARG A 240 -14.82 6.72 -11.92
C ARG A 240 -14.30 5.39 -11.31
N TYR A 241 -14.38 4.34 -12.11
CA TYR A 241 -13.95 3.01 -11.72
C TYR A 241 -12.45 2.94 -11.43
N GLN A 242 -12.12 2.32 -10.32
CA GLN A 242 -10.76 1.86 -10.05
C GLN A 242 -10.76 0.48 -9.39
N GLY A 243 -9.71 -0.28 -9.61
CA GLY A 243 -9.59 -1.60 -9.00
C GLY A 243 -8.20 -2.17 -9.16
N ASN A 244 -7.88 -3.11 -8.27
CA ASN A 244 -6.60 -3.77 -8.27
C ASN A 244 -6.72 -5.21 -7.77
N TRP A 245 -5.67 -5.99 -8.04
CA TRP A 245 -5.41 -7.24 -7.37
C TRP A 245 -4.69 -6.97 -6.06
N ILE A 246 -5.01 -7.75 -5.02
CA ILE A 246 -4.52 -7.57 -3.67
C ILE A 246 -3.91 -8.88 -3.21
N PRO A 247 -2.59 -8.98 -3.00
CA PRO A 247 -1.98 -10.20 -2.47
C PRO A 247 -2.46 -10.42 -1.03
N HIS A 248 -2.88 -11.64 -0.72
CA HIS A 248 -3.33 -12.00 0.62
C HIS A 248 -2.45 -13.07 1.28
N LYS A 249 -1.22 -13.20 0.84
CA LYS A 249 -0.22 -14.09 1.43
C LYS A 249 1.12 -13.36 1.47
N LEU A 250 1.75 -13.40 2.63
CA LEU A 250 3.12 -12.93 2.77
C LEU A 250 4.04 -13.73 1.84
N ARG A 251 4.94 -13.03 1.14
CA ARG A 251 5.95 -13.57 0.23
C ARG A 251 7.33 -13.28 0.78
N ARG A 252 8.35 -13.90 0.24
CA ARG A 252 9.73 -13.56 0.57
C ARG A 252 9.98 -12.08 0.33
N ALA A 253 10.52 -11.39 1.35
CA ALA A 253 10.86 -9.98 1.26
C ALA A 253 12.18 -9.73 0.51
N THR A 254 12.96 -10.78 0.28
CA THR A 254 14.19 -10.75 -0.54
C THR A 254 14.28 -12.01 -1.40
N GLU A 255 14.75 -11.85 -2.64
CA GLU A 255 14.96 -12.95 -3.59
C GLU A 255 16.01 -12.53 -4.61
N ASP A 256 17.06 -13.36 -4.83
CA ASP A 256 18.12 -13.12 -5.80
C ASP A 256 18.67 -11.68 -5.74
N ASP A 257 19.06 -11.25 -4.55
CA ASP A 257 19.65 -9.95 -4.26
C ASP A 257 18.71 -8.72 -4.44
N VAL A 258 17.44 -8.93 -4.73
CA VAL A 258 16.41 -7.87 -4.81
C VAL A 258 15.61 -7.80 -3.53
N PHE A 259 15.30 -6.58 -3.09
CA PHE A 259 14.39 -6.30 -2.00
C PHE A 259 12.96 -6.12 -2.52
N PHE A 260 11.97 -6.66 -1.82
CA PHE A 260 10.56 -6.54 -2.16
C PHE A 260 9.80 -5.89 -1.02
N VAL A 261 8.91 -4.94 -1.34
CA VAL A 261 8.15 -4.21 -0.33
C VAL A 261 6.71 -3.91 -0.78
N GLY A 262 5.81 -3.72 0.17
CA GLY A 262 4.39 -3.53 -0.13
C GLY A 262 3.76 -4.78 -0.73
N ASP A 263 2.91 -4.63 -1.72
CA ASP A 263 2.23 -5.76 -2.37
C ASP A 263 3.19 -6.71 -3.08
N SER A 264 4.37 -6.26 -3.50
CA SER A 264 5.41 -7.13 -4.07
C SER A 264 5.91 -8.17 -3.07
N ALA A 265 5.96 -7.85 -1.79
CA ALA A 265 6.26 -8.79 -0.71
C ALA A 265 4.99 -9.37 -0.04
N GLY A 266 3.80 -9.07 -0.56
CA GLY A 266 2.54 -9.53 0.03
C GLY A 266 2.26 -8.93 1.40
N HIS A 267 2.70 -7.71 1.66
CA HIS A 267 2.54 -7.02 2.95
C HIS A 267 1.12 -6.53 3.21
N CYS A 268 0.18 -6.68 2.28
CA CYS A 268 -1.23 -6.40 2.51
C CYS A 268 -1.83 -7.44 3.47
N LEU A 269 -2.52 -6.97 4.52
CA LEU A 269 -3.11 -7.86 5.52
C LEU A 269 -4.27 -8.66 4.90
N PRO A 270 -4.29 -9.99 5.04
CA PRO A 270 -5.45 -10.79 4.69
C PRO A 270 -6.69 -10.35 5.48
N LEU A 271 -7.87 -10.75 5.06
CA LEU A 271 -9.18 -10.45 5.65
C LEU A 271 -9.62 -8.98 5.53
N THR A 272 -8.76 -8.02 5.89
CA THR A 272 -9.09 -6.59 5.89
C THR A 272 -8.66 -5.88 4.61
N ALA A 273 -7.78 -6.50 3.82
CA ALA A 273 -7.15 -5.90 2.64
C ALA A 273 -6.45 -4.55 2.94
N GLU A 274 -6.02 -4.36 4.20
CA GLU A 274 -5.27 -3.16 4.61
C GLU A 274 -3.81 -3.30 4.20
N GLY A 275 -3.41 -2.60 3.14
CA GLY A 275 -2.07 -2.62 2.59
C GLY A 275 -1.26 -1.35 2.81
N ILE A 276 -1.92 -0.21 3.11
CA ILE A 276 -1.26 1.11 3.15
C ILE A 276 -0.38 1.25 4.39
N ARG A 277 -0.94 1.01 5.58
CA ARG A 277 -0.21 1.06 6.85
C ARG A 277 0.96 0.10 6.88
N THR A 278 0.75 -1.12 6.41
CA THR A 278 1.81 -2.12 6.34
C THR A 278 2.84 -1.78 5.27
N ALA A 279 2.45 -1.17 4.14
CA ALA A 279 3.41 -0.67 3.17
C ALA A 279 4.35 0.37 3.80
N PHE A 280 3.84 1.33 4.56
CA PHE A 280 4.66 2.28 5.31
C PHE A 280 5.58 1.57 6.31
N TYR A 281 5.03 0.68 7.13
CA TYR A 281 5.76 -0.03 8.17
C TYR A 281 6.97 -0.81 7.62
N PHE A 282 6.76 -1.63 6.62
CA PHE A 282 7.82 -2.43 6.01
C PHE A 282 8.76 -1.59 5.14
N ALA A 283 8.28 -0.51 4.52
CA ALA A 283 9.12 0.39 3.74
C ALA A 283 10.07 1.22 4.61
N ILE A 284 9.64 1.64 5.80
CA ILE A 284 10.50 2.29 6.79
C ILE A 284 11.62 1.34 7.21
N ALA A 285 11.28 0.09 7.56
CA ALA A 285 12.27 -0.91 7.94
C ALA A 285 13.27 -1.21 6.80
N LEU A 286 12.79 -1.34 5.56
CA LEU A 286 13.64 -1.52 4.40
C LEU A 286 14.56 -0.32 4.17
N GLY A 287 14.00 0.89 4.25
CA GLY A 287 14.75 2.12 4.04
C GLY A 287 15.89 2.29 5.05
N GLU A 288 15.71 1.84 6.30
CA GLU A 288 16.77 1.82 7.31
C GLU A 288 17.91 0.85 6.94
N GLU A 289 17.58 -0.34 6.46
CA GLU A 289 18.56 -1.32 6.00
C GLU A 289 19.36 -0.81 4.81
N LEU A 290 18.68 -0.25 3.79
CA LEU A 290 19.33 0.32 2.62
C LEU A 290 20.22 1.51 2.99
N ARG A 291 19.72 2.38 3.86
CA ARG A 291 20.50 3.51 4.37
C ARG A 291 21.77 3.05 5.11
N ALA A 292 21.67 1.98 5.90
CA ALA A 292 22.84 1.43 6.59
C ALA A 292 23.91 0.91 5.60
N VAL A 293 23.49 0.36 4.46
CA VAL A 293 24.41 -0.09 3.40
C VAL A 293 25.07 1.11 2.72
N VAL A 294 24.27 2.10 2.30
CA VAL A 294 24.78 3.28 1.61
C VAL A 294 25.76 4.07 2.48
N GLU A 295 25.50 4.17 3.77
CA GLU A 295 26.38 4.83 4.74
C GLU A 295 27.59 3.96 5.19
N GLY A 296 27.76 2.76 4.61
CA GLY A 296 28.88 1.86 4.92
C GLY A 296 28.83 1.20 6.30
N ARG A 297 27.67 1.26 6.99
CA ARG A 297 27.47 0.66 8.32
C ARG A 297 27.09 -0.82 8.27
N LYS A 298 26.69 -1.31 7.11
CA LYS A 298 26.24 -2.69 6.88
C LYS A 298 26.59 -3.11 5.45
N ASP A 299 26.88 -4.39 5.24
CA ASP A 299 26.98 -4.93 3.87
C ASP A 299 25.59 -5.31 3.31
N ARG A 300 25.50 -5.42 1.99
CA ARG A 300 24.26 -5.76 1.28
C ARG A 300 23.68 -7.10 1.72
N ALA A 301 24.54 -8.12 1.92
CA ALA A 301 24.09 -9.45 2.29
C ALA A 301 23.47 -9.47 3.70
N ALA A 302 24.03 -8.70 4.63
CA ALA A 302 23.45 -8.51 5.96
C ALA A 302 22.09 -7.78 5.87
N ALA A 303 21.98 -6.71 5.08
CA ALA A 303 20.73 -5.99 4.89
C ALA A 303 19.62 -6.88 4.30
N LEU A 304 19.94 -7.71 3.31
CA LEU A 304 19.00 -8.70 2.75
C LEU A 304 18.50 -9.68 3.80
N ARG A 305 19.41 -10.24 4.60
CA ARG A 305 19.04 -11.19 5.67
C ARG A 305 18.19 -10.54 6.76
N ASP A 306 18.58 -9.35 7.22
CA ASP A 306 17.93 -8.67 8.35
C ASP A 306 16.53 -8.19 7.95
N TYR A 307 16.37 -7.66 6.73
CA TYR A 307 15.06 -7.28 6.21
C TYR A 307 14.15 -8.50 5.98
N ALA A 308 14.69 -9.60 5.44
CA ALA A 308 13.94 -10.84 5.30
C ALA A 308 13.47 -11.35 6.67
N ALA A 309 14.35 -11.40 7.67
CA ALA A 309 14.02 -11.80 9.03
C ALA A 309 12.96 -10.90 9.67
N PHE A 310 13.05 -9.58 9.46
CA PHE A 310 12.04 -8.63 9.91
C PHE A 310 10.65 -8.93 9.31
N SER A 311 10.58 -9.17 8.01
CA SER A 311 9.32 -9.53 7.35
C SER A 311 8.77 -10.87 7.85
N ASP A 312 9.61 -11.90 7.91
CA ASP A 312 9.24 -13.26 8.29
C ASP A 312 8.75 -13.34 9.75
N ALA A 313 9.23 -12.49 10.65
CA ALA A 313 8.75 -12.38 12.02
C ALA A 313 7.24 -12.09 12.12
N HIS A 314 6.63 -11.56 11.04
CA HIS A 314 5.20 -11.28 10.96
C HIS A 314 4.38 -12.44 10.36
N GLU A 315 5.00 -13.49 9.82
CA GLU A 315 4.31 -14.55 9.07
C GLU A 315 3.16 -15.20 9.85
N TRP A 316 3.33 -15.41 11.16
CA TRP A 316 2.29 -16.02 11.99
C TRP A 316 1.00 -15.17 12.04
N LYS A 317 1.11 -13.82 12.05
CA LYS A 317 -0.02 -12.89 12.04
C LYS A 317 -0.78 -13.00 10.71
N TYR A 318 -0.05 -13.00 9.59
CA TYR A 318 -0.62 -13.18 8.26
C TYR A 318 -1.31 -14.54 8.10
N ARG A 319 -0.71 -15.61 8.60
CA ARG A 319 -1.33 -16.95 8.58
C ARG A 319 -2.64 -17.00 9.36
N TRP A 320 -2.71 -16.37 10.54
CA TRP A 320 -3.94 -16.30 11.32
C TRP A 320 -5.03 -15.53 10.59
N MET A 321 -4.73 -14.36 10.06
CA MET A 321 -5.69 -13.55 9.28
C MET A 321 -6.14 -14.28 8.02
N LEU A 322 -5.24 -14.98 7.33
CA LEU A 322 -5.58 -15.79 6.15
C LEU A 322 -6.50 -16.97 6.51
N ARG A 323 -6.33 -17.60 7.67
CA ARG A 323 -7.26 -18.61 8.17
C ARG A 323 -8.64 -18.01 8.43
N ALA A 324 -8.71 -16.84 9.07
CA ALA A 324 -9.97 -16.14 9.28
C ALA A 324 -10.62 -15.77 7.94
N GLN A 325 -9.88 -15.24 6.98
CA GLN A 325 -10.34 -14.93 5.62
C GLN A 325 -10.97 -16.14 4.91
N ARG A 326 -10.41 -17.33 5.12
CA ARG A 326 -10.91 -18.57 4.52
C ARG A 326 -12.10 -19.17 5.28
N THR A 327 -12.21 -18.93 6.57
CA THR A 327 -13.21 -19.57 7.46
C THR A 327 -14.47 -18.72 7.58
N VAL A 328 -14.34 -17.40 7.80
CA VAL A 328 -15.48 -16.50 8.04
C VAL A 328 -16.54 -16.56 6.92
N PRO A 329 -16.20 -16.53 5.62
CA PRO A 329 -17.20 -16.61 4.56
C PRO A 329 -17.96 -17.95 4.49
N ARG A 330 -17.41 -19.02 5.07
CA ARG A 330 -18.03 -20.35 5.08
C ARG A 330 -19.07 -20.50 6.17
N LEU A 331 -19.07 -19.63 7.18
CA LEU A 331 -20.09 -19.65 8.22
C LEU A 331 -21.46 -19.33 7.65
N PRO A 332 -22.55 -19.95 8.18
CA PRO A 332 -23.91 -19.53 7.86
C PRO A 332 -24.11 -18.06 8.22
N ALA A 333 -24.94 -17.33 7.46
CA ALA A 333 -25.11 -15.87 7.65
C ALA A 333 -25.56 -15.50 9.07
N ARG A 334 -26.41 -16.33 9.72
CA ARG A 334 -26.80 -16.13 11.13
C ARG A 334 -25.60 -16.26 12.09
N ALA A 335 -24.70 -17.21 11.83
CA ALA A 335 -23.48 -17.37 12.63
C ALA A 335 -22.52 -16.22 12.40
N GLN A 336 -22.35 -15.74 11.15
CA GLN A 336 -21.58 -14.52 10.86
C GLN A 336 -22.15 -13.32 11.64
N ARG A 337 -23.48 -13.14 11.63
CA ARG A 337 -24.15 -12.08 12.39
C ARG A 337 -23.89 -12.19 13.90
N ALA A 338 -23.97 -13.40 14.46
CA ALA A 338 -23.71 -13.65 15.87
C ALA A 338 -22.26 -13.31 16.25
N VAL A 339 -21.28 -13.71 15.43
CA VAL A 339 -19.87 -13.37 15.62
C VAL A 339 -19.67 -11.84 15.56
N ILE A 340 -20.22 -11.17 14.55
CA ILE A 340 -20.13 -9.72 14.38
C ILE A 340 -20.76 -9.01 15.60
N ALA A 341 -21.91 -9.46 16.07
CA ALA A 341 -22.54 -8.87 17.26
C ALA A 341 -21.71 -9.07 18.54
N ALA A 342 -21.15 -10.27 18.73
CA ALA A 342 -20.32 -10.58 19.89
C ALA A 342 -19.01 -9.78 19.90
N VAL A 343 -18.39 -9.60 18.73
CA VAL A 343 -17.21 -8.76 18.53
C VAL A 343 -17.52 -7.27 18.81
N GLY A 344 -18.78 -6.87 18.71
CA GLY A 344 -19.24 -5.50 18.95
C GLY A 344 -19.29 -5.05 20.43
N ALA A 345 -19.07 -5.95 21.40
CA ALA A 345 -18.92 -5.55 22.79
C ALA A 345 -17.72 -4.59 22.94
N GLU A 346 -17.91 -3.45 23.60
CA GLU A 346 -16.91 -2.36 23.65
C GLU A 346 -15.54 -2.82 24.14
N SER A 347 -15.50 -3.68 25.17
CA SER A 347 -14.25 -4.26 25.69
C SER A 347 -13.52 -5.13 24.66
N PHE A 348 -14.29 -5.90 23.87
CA PHE A 348 -13.72 -6.75 22.84
C PHE A 348 -13.27 -5.93 21.63
N VAL A 349 -14.02 -4.92 21.22
CA VAL A 349 -13.63 -3.97 20.17
C VAL A 349 -12.31 -3.32 20.56
N ARG A 350 -12.20 -2.78 21.77
CA ARG A 350 -10.97 -2.14 22.27
C ARG A 350 -9.80 -3.13 22.28
N TRP A 351 -10.00 -4.34 22.74
CA TRP A 351 -8.98 -5.37 22.77
C TRP A 351 -8.54 -5.81 21.35
N SER A 352 -9.50 -6.17 20.48
CA SER A 352 -9.22 -6.71 19.15
C SER A 352 -8.60 -5.67 18.21
N PHE A 353 -9.16 -4.45 18.17
CA PHE A 353 -8.62 -3.36 17.35
C PHE A 353 -7.27 -2.85 17.89
N GLY A 354 -7.07 -2.87 19.22
CA GLY A 354 -5.77 -2.58 19.81
C GLY A 354 -4.70 -3.59 19.40
N HIS A 355 -5.03 -4.89 19.38
CA HIS A 355 -4.12 -5.93 18.88
C HIS A 355 -3.90 -5.83 17.37
N TYR A 356 -4.93 -5.50 16.62
CA TYR A 356 -4.83 -5.29 15.18
C TYR A 356 -3.87 -4.13 14.85
N LEU A 357 -3.97 -3.01 15.56
CA LEU A 357 -3.08 -1.88 15.36
C LEU A 357 -1.60 -2.22 15.64
N LYS A 358 -1.34 -3.10 16.64
CA LYS A 358 0.01 -3.56 16.97
C LYS A 358 0.69 -4.42 15.89
N ILE A 359 -0.01 -4.81 14.82
CA ILE A 359 0.64 -5.51 13.69
C ILE A 359 1.65 -4.59 13.00
N ALA A 360 1.28 -3.33 12.84
CA ALA A 360 2.16 -2.26 12.34
C ALA A 360 1.81 -0.99 13.15
N PRO A 361 2.43 -0.79 14.33
CA PRO A 361 2.08 0.30 15.23
C PRO A 361 2.61 1.64 14.72
N PRO A 362 1.86 2.75 14.88
CA PRO A 362 2.25 4.06 14.37
C PRO A 362 3.51 4.62 15.06
N GLU A 363 3.78 4.22 16.29
CA GLU A 363 5.00 4.59 17.03
C GLU A 363 6.28 4.14 16.30
N PHE A 364 6.17 3.14 15.44
CA PHE A 364 7.27 2.72 14.58
C PHE A 364 7.65 3.82 13.59
N ALA A 365 6.67 4.54 13.02
CA ALA A 365 6.91 5.66 12.14
C ALA A 365 7.53 6.86 12.90
N GLU A 366 7.08 7.15 14.12
CA GLU A 366 7.66 8.21 14.95
C GLU A 366 9.13 7.97 15.25
N ARG A 367 9.51 6.73 15.43
CA ARG A 367 10.90 6.32 15.66
C ARG A 367 11.82 6.65 14.48
N TYR A 368 11.32 6.51 13.24
CA TYR A 368 12.10 6.67 12.02
C TYR A 368 11.82 7.98 11.26
N ALA A 369 10.73 8.68 11.55
CA ALA A 369 10.38 9.96 10.93
C ALA A 369 11.33 11.13 11.29
N ARG A 370 12.33 10.90 12.12
CA ARG A 370 13.34 11.89 12.54
C ARG A 370 14.42 12.18 11.50
N ILE A 371 14.20 11.88 10.23
CA ILE A 371 15.03 12.39 9.16
C ILE A 371 14.68 13.88 9.02
N PRO A 372 15.60 14.84 9.30
CA PRO A 372 15.27 16.23 9.18
C PRO A 372 14.84 16.48 7.73
N SER A 373 13.59 16.89 7.52
CA SER A 373 13.22 17.58 6.29
C SER A 373 14.27 18.67 6.11
N ARG A 374 14.99 18.68 4.99
CA ARG A 374 15.81 19.82 4.62
C ARG A 374 14.83 21.00 4.47
N ALA A 375 14.69 21.77 5.55
CA ALA A 375 13.97 23.03 5.49
C ALA A 375 14.41 23.72 4.21
N LYS A 376 13.47 24.08 3.35
CA LYS A 376 13.70 24.87 2.13
C LYS A 376 14.60 26.03 2.54
N ALA A 377 15.88 25.98 2.13
CA ALA A 377 16.69 27.17 2.19
C ALA A 377 15.93 28.26 1.44
N PRO A 378 15.72 29.45 2.01
CA PRO A 378 15.03 30.50 1.30
C PRO A 378 15.80 30.74 0.00
N ALA A 379 15.05 30.78 -1.11
CA ALA A 379 15.62 31.11 -2.42
C ALA A 379 16.47 32.37 -2.26
N ALA A 380 17.77 32.26 -2.50
CA ALA A 380 18.65 33.40 -2.54
C ALA A 380 18.07 34.36 -3.59
N THR A 381 17.54 35.47 -3.12
CA THR A 381 17.14 36.60 -3.95
C THR A 381 18.41 37.04 -4.68
N ALA A 382 18.47 36.70 -5.98
CA ALA A 382 19.48 37.25 -6.87
C ALA A 382 19.24 38.78 -6.95
N ALA A 383 20.21 39.53 -6.44
CA ALA A 383 20.31 40.97 -6.63
C ALA A 383 20.86 41.28 -8.04
#